data_c0e2373a5f4f0655bb5e5102594be0ff
#
_entry.id   c0e2373a5f4f0655bb5e5102594be0ff
#
_cell.length_a   1.000
_cell.length_b   1.000
_cell.length_c   1.000
_cell.angle_alpha   90.00
_cell.angle_beta   90.00
_cell.angle_gamma   90.00
#
_symmetry.space_group_name_H-M   'P 1'
#
loop_
_entity.id
_entity.type
_entity.pdbx_description
1 polymer ?
#
loop_
_entity_poly.entity_id
_entity_poly.type
_entity_poly.pdbx_seq_one_letter_code
_entity_poly.pdbx_strand_id
1 'polypeptide(L)'
;MKALTVIPLQAGSAQLDDIDEPPESDGPVLVETLAVGVCGTDAEIVSGAYGWAPPGKQRLVLGHESLGRVLEAPAGAAVAKGDLVVGIVRRPDPVPCENCAVGEWDFCRNGQYTERGIKEHDGYCSERYRITPEFVVKVDAGLGMLGVLLEPTSVVAKAWEEVDRIGHRATWQPTTAVVTGAGPIGLLAAMIGTQRGMDVTVIDQVTEGTKPELVAALGAHYHTGTIESAGDPPDVVIECTGVDSLVFDAMEHLAPGGVVCLTGVSSGGRTIDIDGGLLNRGMVLENEAVVGSVNANRRHYEAGAAALAKADRSWLERVVSRRVPLDQWQQALDRQPDDVKVVIEVGAAHA
;
A
#
# COMPACT_ATOMS: atom_id res chain seq x y z
N MET A 1 27.73 0.39 -2.78
CA MET A 1 26.58 -0.39 -3.26
C MET A 1 25.72 0.45 -4.20
N LYS A 2 24.99 -0.18 -5.13
CA LYS A 2 24.07 0.52 -6.02
C LYS A 2 22.76 0.88 -5.32
N ALA A 3 22.21 2.06 -5.65
CA ALA A 3 20.91 2.52 -5.18
C ALA A 3 20.22 3.39 -6.23
N LEU A 4 18.89 3.31 -6.31
CA LEU A 4 18.08 4.24 -7.07
C LEU A 4 17.78 5.46 -6.21
N THR A 5 18.26 6.63 -6.61
CA THR A 5 18.15 7.86 -5.84
C THR A 5 17.50 8.96 -6.65
N VAL A 6 16.94 9.94 -5.96
CA VAL A 6 16.30 11.13 -6.54
C VAL A 6 16.60 12.37 -5.71
N ILE A 7 16.61 13.57 -6.33
CA ILE A 7 16.50 14.83 -5.59
C ILE A 7 15.00 15.17 -5.53
N PRO A 8 14.36 15.08 -4.36
CA PRO A 8 12.93 15.39 -4.24
C PRO A 8 12.60 16.79 -4.75
N LEU A 9 11.42 16.95 -5.32
CA LEU A 9 10.91 18.19 -5.94
C LEU A 9 11.72 18.65 -7.17
N GLN A 10 12.58 17.80 -7.72
CA GLN A 10 13.34 18.07 -8.94
C GLN A 10 13.11 16.95 -9.97
N ALA A 11 12.26 17.22 -10.97
CA ALA A 11 12.02 16.29 -12.06
C ALA A 11 13.31 15.94 -12.82
N GLY A 12 13.41 14.69 -13.30
CA GLY A 12 14.54 14.21 -14.09
C GLY A 12 15.84 14.00 -13.28
N SER A 13 15.78 14.06 -11.93
CA SER A 13 16.95 13.87 -11.07
C SER A 13 17.17 12.41 -10.63
N ALA A 14 16.25 11.50 -10.96
CA ALA A 14 16.36 10.09 -10.60
C ALA A 14 17.49 9.42 -11.38
N GLN A 15 18.33 8.65 -10.68
CA GLN A 15 19.48 7.95 -11.25
C GLN A 15 19.95 6.81 -10.35
N LEU A 16 20.75 5.89 -10.92
CA LEU A 16 21.50 4.93 -10.13
C LEU A 16 22.80 5.58 -9.65
N ASP A 17 23.00 5.56 -8.33
CA ASP A 17 24.21 6.03 -7.68
C ASP A 17 24.97 4.88 -7.03
N ASP A 18 26.28 5.07 -6.90
CA ASP A 18 27.10 4.31 -5.96
C ASP A 18 27.10 5.04 -4.62
N ILE A 19 26.51 4.42 -3.62
CA ILE A 19 26.43 4.94 -2.26
C ILE A 19 27.21 4.05 -1.29
N ASP A 20 27.54 4.60 -0.11
CA ASP A 20 28.19 3.85 0.96
C ASP A 20 27.27 2.73 1.49
N GLU A 21 27.85 1.74 2.18
CA GLU A 21 27.09 0.73 2.91
C GLU A 21 26.25 1.38 4.00
N PRO A 22 25.06 0.81 4.33
CA PRO A 22 24.19 1.38 5.35
C PRO A 22 24.89 1.34 6.72
N PRO A 23 24.94 2.47 7.44
CA PRO A 23 25.66 2.53 8.72
C PRO A 23 24.94 1.72 9.80
N GLU A 24 25.70 1.21 10.78
CA GLU A 24 25.14 0.45 11.91
C GLU A 24 24.11 1.24 12.73
N SER A 25 24.20 2.57 12.71
CA SER A 25 23.24 3.46 13.36
C SER A 25 21.81 3.31 12.83
N ASP A 26 21.62 2.81 11.60
CA ASP A 26 20.31 2.60 10.98
C ASP A 26 19.61 1.32 11.50
N GLY A 27 20.34 0.50 12.25
CA GLY A 27 19.83 -0.68 12.94
C GLY A 27 20.72 -1.90 12.82
N PRO A 28 20.56 -2.85 13.77
CA PRO A 28 21.42 -4.03 13.84
C PRO A 28 21.06 -5.13 12.83
N VAL A 29 19.89 -5.06 12.18
CA VAL A 29 19.51 -6.05 11.15
C VAL A 29 19.99 -5.55 9.80
N LEU A 30 20.90 -6.29 9.17
CA LEU A 30 21.36 -6.05 7.80
C LEU A 30 20.54 -6.93 6.85
N VAL A 31 19.99 -6.32 5.83
CA VAL A 31 19.11 -6.97 4.85
C VAL A 31 19.64 -6.73 3.45
N GLU A 32 19.74 -7.80 2.66
CA GLU A 32 19.92 -7.75 1.22
C GLU A 32 18.55 -7.50 0.57
N THR A 33 18.45 -6.48 -0.25
CA THR A 33 17.21 -6.21 -0.99
C THR A 33 17.10 -7.17 -2.16
N LEU A 34 16.00 -7.91 -2.22
CA LEU A 34 15.68 -8.78 -3.35
C LEU A 34 14.84 -8.05 -4.38
N ALA A 35 13.82 -7.34 -3.92
CA ALA A 35 12.88 -6.64 -4.76
C ALA A 35 12.25 -5.42 -4.07
N VAL A 36 11.82 -4.46 -4.88
CA VAL A 36 11.05 -3.29 -4.45
C VAL A 36 9.86 -3.10 -5.38
N GLY A 37 8.65 -3.06 -4.82
CA GLY A 37 7.45 -2.73 -5.58
C GLY A 37 7.43 -1.25 -5.96
N VAL A 38 6.87 -0.95 -7.12
CA VAL A 38 6.67 0.42 -7.61
C VAL A 38 5.21 0.83 -7.44
N CYS A 39 4.98 2.00 -6.87
CA CYS A 39 3.65 2.57 -6.73
C CYS A 39 3.55 3.99 -7.29
N GLY A 40 2.35 4.60 -7.21
CA GLY A 40 2.09 5.96 -7.66
C GLY A 40 2.98 7.00 -6.96
N THR A 41 3.25 6.83 -5.67
CA THR A 41 4.11 7.74 -4.89
C THR A 41 5.54 7.79 -5.44
N ASP A 42 6.10 6.67 -5.90
CA ASP A 42 7.44 6.66 -6.51
C ASP A 42 7.45 7.49 -7.81
N ALA A 43 6.39 7.37 -8.62
CA ALA A 43 6.24 8.17 -9.84
C ALA A 43 6.08 9.67 -9.53
N GLU A 44 5.33 10.04 -8.50
CA GLU A 44 5.19 11.43 -8.05
C GLU A 44 6.52 12.01 -7.56
N ILE A 45 7.30 11.23 -6.81
CA ILE A 45 8.63 11.67 -6.34
C ILE A 45 9.58 11.87 -7.51
N VAL A 46 9.62 10.93 -8.48
CA VAL A 46 10.48 11.03 -9.66
C VAL A 46 10.07 12.18 -10.59
N SER A 47 8.77 12.50 -10.66
CA SER A 47 8.28 13.65 -11.41
C SER A 47 8.56 15.00 -10.73
N GLY A 48 9.06 14.98 -9.49
CA GLY A 48 9.32 16.18 -8.69
C GLY A 48 8.08 16.80 -8.05
N ALA A 49 6.97 16.05 -7.93
CA ALA A 49 5.74 16.54 -7.32
C ALA A 49 5.69 16.30 -5.80
N TYR A 50 6.52 15.38 -5.28
CA TYR A 50 6.44 14.92 -3.89
C TYR A 50 7.79 14.51 -3.33
N GLY A 51 7.88 14.27 -1.99
CA GLY A 51 9.01 13.67 -1.30
C GLY A 51 9.95 14.65 -0.60
N TRP A 52 10.74 14.12 0.35
CA TRP A 52 11.73 14.86 1.14
C TRP A 52 12.98 14.03 1.35
N ALA A 53 14.15 14.63 1.10
CA ALA A 53 15.43 13.99 1.39
C ALA A 53 15.69 13.91 2.91
N PRO A 54 16.48 12.95 3.40
CA PRO A 54 16.90 12.89 4.78
C PRO A 54 17.63 14.18 5.22
N PRO A 55 17.54 14.57 6.49
CA PRO A 55 18.23 15.77 7.00
C PRO A 55 19.73 15.75 6.65
N GLY A 56 20.20 16.87 6.07
CA GLY A 56 21.59 17.02 5.65
C GLY A 56 21.97 16.34 4.31
N LYS A 57 21.06 15.64 3.67
CA LYS A 57 21.24 15.06 2.34
C LYS A 57 20.45 15.84 1.29
N GLN A 58 20.90 15.80 0.04
CA GLN A 58 20.16 16.33 -1.11
C GLN A 58 19.34 15.25 -1.81
N ARG A 59 19.79 14.00 -1.73
CA ARG A 59 19.19 12.87 -2.41
C ARG A 59 18.49 11.94 -1.42
N LEU A 60 17.42 11.33 -1.89
CA LEU A 60 16.64 10.29 -1.22
C LEU A 60 16.83 8.99 -1.97
N VAL A 61 17.15 7.90 -1.30
CA VAL A 61 17.01 6.55 -1.86
C VAL A 61 15.51 6.25 -1.96
N LEU A 62 15.04 5.86 -3.15
CA LEU A 62 13.63 5.55 -3.41
C LEU A 62 13.21 4.18 -2.84
N GLY A 63 11.91 3.92 -2.95
CA GLY A 63 11.30 2.62 -2.71
C GLY A 63 10.86 2.39 -1.26
N HIS A 64 9.61 2.04 -1.10
CA HIS A 64 8.99 1.79 0.20
C HIS A 64 8.33 0.40 0.31
N GLU A 65 8.04 -0.26 -0.81
CA GLU A 65 7.49 -1.62 -0.86
C GLU A 65 8.62 -2.65 -0.98
N SER A 66 9.30 -3.00 0.12
CA SER A 66 10.49 -3.85 0.09
C SER A 66 10.19 -5.34 0.23
N LEU A 67 11.06 -6.14 -0.36
CA LEU A 67 11.29 -7.53 0.02
C LEU A 67 12.80 -7.75 0.12
N GLY A 68 13.26 -8.33 1.21
CA GLY A 68 14.68 -8.59 1.42
C GLY A 68 14.95 -9.91 2.13
N ARG A 69 16.24 -10.27 2.16
CA ARG A 69 16.75 -11.42 2.90
C ARG A 69 17.69 -10.95 4.01
N VAL A 70 17.47 -11.41 5.22
CA VAL A 70 18.33 -11.08 6.36
C VAL A 70 19.71 -11.66 6.16
N LEU A 71 20.74 -10.82 6.17
CA LEU A 71 22.15 -11.20 6.16
C LEU A 71 22.70 -11.32 7.58
N GLU A 72 22.31 -10.37 8.45
CA GLU A 72 22.73 -10.31 9.85
C GLU A 72 21.56 -9.90 10.73
N ALA A 73 21.45 -10.50 11.89
CA ALA A 73 20.49 -10.10 12.93
C ALA A 73 21.09 -10.34 14.31
N PRO A 74 20.75 -9.50 15.32
CA PRO A 74 21.22 -9.72 16.69
C PRO A 74 20.59 -10.98 17.30
N ALA A 75 21.29 -11.59 18.24
CA ALA A 75 20.77 -12.73 18.98
C ALA A 75 19.47 -12.35 19.71
N GLY A 76 18.44 -13.21 19.59
CA GLY A 76 17.13 -12.97 20.21
C GLY A 76 16.19 -12.07 19.43
N ALA A 77 16.59 -11.57 18.24
CA ALA A 77 15.65 -10.89 17.36
C ALA A 77 14.57 -11.86 16.83
N ALA A 78 13.42 -11.32 16.46
CA ALA A 78 12.32 -12.09 15.86
C ALA A 78 12.64 -12.62 14.44
N VAL A 79 13.76 -12.18 13.86
CA VAL A 79 14.23 -12.58 12.53
C VAL A 79 15.66 -13.12 12.64
N ALA A 80 16.02 -14.04 11.74
CA ALA A 80 17.33 -14.69 11.68
C ALA A 80 17.91 -14.61 10.26
N LYS A 81 19.22 -14.81 10.14
CA LYS A 81 19.89 -14.90 8.83
C LYS A 81 19.19 -15.89 7.90
N GLY A 82 18.89 -15.44 6.68
CA GLY A 82 18.21 -16.19 5.63
C GLY A 82 16.69 -15.96 5.61
N ASP A 83 16.09 -15.40 6.65
CA ASP A 83 14.66 -15.09 6.65
C ASP A 83 14.31 -14.07 5.55
N LEU A 84 13.16 -14.27 4.89
CA LEU A 84 12.55 -13.27 4.04
C LEU A 84 11.81 -12.25 4.91
N VAL A 85 12.01 -10.97 4.61
CA VAL A 85 11.48 -9.88 5.43
C VAL A 85 11.00 -8.70 4.57
N VAL A 86 10.05 -7.97 5.12
CA VAL A 86 9.61 -6.67 4.62
C VAL A 86 9.84 -5.61 5.69
N GLY A 87 10.35 -4.45 5.29
CA GLY A 87 10.51 -3.30 6.17
C GLY A 87 9.23 -2.49 6.27
N ILE A 88 8.85 -2.13 7.48
CA ILE A 88 7.74 -1.17 7.71
C ILE A 88 8.18 0.20 7.20
N VAL A 89 7.28 0.95 6.58
CA VAL A 89 7.58 2.24 5.94
C VAL A 89 7.73 3.36 6.95
N ARG A 90 6.70 3.59 7.77
CA ARG A 90 6.67 4.74 8.69
C ARG A 90 7.45 4.48 9.97
N ARG A 91 8.16 5.50 10.43
CA ARG A 91 8.80 5.57 11.74
C ARG A 91 8.03 6.55 12.61
N PRO A 92 7.85 6.25 13.91
CA PRO A 92 7.20 7.17 14.83
C PRO A 92 7.98 8.48 14.95
N ASP A 93 7.29 9.51 15.42
CA ASP A 93 7.91 10.74 15.83
C ASP A 93 8.98 10.49 16.92
N PRO A 94 10.20 11.02 16.77
CA PRO A 94 11.26 10.91 17.80
C PRO A 94 10.83 11.43 19.18
N VAL A 95 9.92 12.42 19.20
CA VAL A 95 9.23 12.89 20.41
C VAL A 95 7.78 12.44 20.33
N PRO A 96 7.45 11.23 20.80
CA PRO A 96 6.20 10.60 20.47
C PRO A 96 4.98 11.36 21.01
N CYS A 97 3.98 11.57 20.13
CA CYS A 97 2.64 11.92 20.57
C CYS A 97 1.96 10.72 21.26
N GLU A 98 0.77 10.92 21.81
CA GLU A 98 0.02 9.87 22.51
C GLU A 98 -0.19 8.62 21.65
N ASN A 99 -0.42 8.76 20.34
CA ASN A 99 -0.58 7.62 19.43
C ASN A 99 0.75 6.91 19.15
N CYS A 100 1.80 7.67 18.87
CA CYS A 100 3.13 7.09 18.66
C CYS A 100 3.64 6.35 19.92
N ALA A 101 3.33 6.87 21.11
CA ALA A 101 3.75 6.28 22.39
C ALA A 101 3.15 4.89 22.66
N VAL A 102 2.01 4.57 22.03
CA VAL A 102 1.35 3.27 22.16
C VAL A 102 1.49 2.40 20.89
N GLY A 103 2.37 2.80 19.95
CA GLY A 103 2.64 2.02 18.74
C GLY A 103 1.67 2.28 17.58
N GLU A 104 0.83 3.31 17.67
CA GLU A 104 -0.09 3.74 16.62
C GLU A 104 0.50 4.94 15.84
N TRP A 105 1.73 4.78 15.35
CA TRP A 105 2.42 5.85 14.60
C TRP A 105 1.77 6.19 13.25
N ASP A 106 0.94 5.32 12.71
CA ASP A 106 0.10 5.55 11.55
C ASP A 106 -0.97 6.63 11.80
N PHE A 107 -1.27 6.92 13.07
CA PHE A 107 -2.10 8.03 13.54
C PHE A 107 -1.28 9.15 14.20
N CYS A 108 -0.02 9.36 13.82
CA CYS A 108 0.82 10.39 14.40
C CYS A 108 0.18 11.79 14.30
N ARG A 109 0.04 12.47 15.44
CA ARG A 109 -0.60 13.81 15.53
C ARG A 109 0.38 14.97 15.38
N ASN A 110 1.66 14.74 15.66
CA ASN A 110 2.69 15.80 15.54
C ASN A 110 3.14 16.01 14.10
N GLY A 111 2.95 15.02 13.20
CA GLY A 111 3.39 15.07 11.81
C GLY A 111 4.91 14.96 11.62
N GLN A 112 5.68 14.70 12.70
CA GLN A 112 7.14 14.58 12.66
C GLN A 112 7.62 13.14 12.42
N TYR A 113 6.73 12.25 11.97
CA TYR A 113 7.09 10.92 11.50
C TYR A 113 7.94 11.01 10.23
N THR A 114 8.77 9.98 10.01
CA THR A 114 9.49 9.81 8.75
C THR A 114 8.99 8.57 8.01
N GLU A 115 9.24 8.49 6.70
CA GLU A 115 8.81 7.37 5.87
C GLU A 115 9.92 6.94 4.91
N ARG A 116 10.26 5.68 4.96
CA ARG A 116 11.27 5.07 4.08
C ARG A 116 10.93 5.32 2.62
N GLY A 117 11.88 5.91 1.88
CA GLY A 117 11.76 6.19 0.45
C GLY A 117 10.78 7.31 0.08
N ILE A 118 10.24 8.03 1.07
CA ILE A 118 9.23 9.08 0.87
C ILE A 118 9.58 10.35 1.63
N LYS A 119 9.68 10.26 2.95
CA LYS A 119 9.81 11.44 3.81
C LYS A 119 10.98 11.30 4.77
N GLU A 120 12.03 12.08 4.51
CA GLU A 120 13.18 12.28 5.41
C GLU A 120 13.89 10.99 5.87
N HIS A 121 13.70 9.88 5.15
CA HIS A 121 14.31 8.60 5.44
C HIS A 121 14.60 7.82 4.16
N ASP A 122 15.85 7.37 3.96
CA ASP A 122 16.23 6.60 2.79
C ASP A 122 15.41 5.32 2.65
N GLY A 123 15.00 5.03 1.42
CA GLY A 123 14.18 3.89 1.07
C GLY A 123 14.95 2.58 0.97
N TYR A 124 14.31 1.64 0.31
CA TYR A 124 14.78 0.26 0.20
C TYR A 124 15.35 -0.09 -1.19
N CYS A 125 15.29 0.82 -2.17
CA CYS A 125 15.78 0.55 -3.53
C CYS A 125 17.31 0.73 -3.62
N SER A 126 18.01 -0.06 -2.82
CA SER A 126 19.47 -0.20 -2.75
C SER A 126 19.81 -1.67 -2.53
N GLU A 127 21.03 -2.11 -2.87
CA GLU A 127 21.43 -3.51 -2.72
C GLU A 127 21.31 -4.04 -1.28
N ARG A 128 21.51 -3.17 -0.29
CA ARG A 128 21.38 -3.50 1.15
C ARG A 128 20.83 -2.32 1.92
N TYR A 129 20.15 -2.64 3.02
CA TYR A 129 19.73 -1.65 4.01
C TYR A 129 19.87 -2.20 5.43
N ARG A 130 19.93 -1.31 6.41
CA ARG A 130 19.84 -1.65 7.82
C ARG A 130 18.52 -1.17 8.41
N ILE A 131 18.06 -1.90 9.44
CA ILE A 131 16.76 -1.64 10.04
C ILE A 131 16.75 -2.17 11.49
N THR A 132 15.98 -1.54 12.36
CA THR A 132 15.76 -2.03 13.71
C THR A 132 14.74 -3.16 13.73
N PRO A 133 14.83 -4.15 14.63
CA PRO A 133 13.96 -5.33 14.66
C PRO A 133 12.47 -5.02 14.77
N GLU A 134 12.11 -3.90 15.43
CA GLU A 134 10.72 -3.47 15.60
C GLU A 134 10.04 -3.06 14.29
N PHE A 135 10.82 -2.73 13.24
CA PHE A 135 10.29 -2.33 11.94
C PHE A 135 10.52 -3.37 10.84
N VAL A 136 10.83 -4.61 11.23
CA VAL A 136 10.98 -5.74 10.32
C VAL A 136 9.84 -6.73 10.53
N VAL A 137 9.22 -7.17 9.44
CA VAL A 137 8.17 -8.20 9.46
C VAL A 137 8.63 -9.39 8.64
N LYS A 138 8.61 -10.58 9.25
CA LYS A 138 8.96 -11.83 8.58
C LYS A 138 7.85 -12.23 7.62
N VAL A 139 8.25 -12.66 6.43
CA VAL A 139 7.37 -13.17 5.37
C VAL A 139 7.49 -14.70 5.31
N ASP A 140 6.38 -15.37 5.03
CA ASP A 140 6.40 -16.81 4.77
C ASP A 140 7.34 -17.12 3.60
N ALA A 141 8.29 -18.03 3.81
CA ALA A 141 9.26 -18.40 2.78
C ALA A 141 8.60 -18.97 1.52
N GLY A 142 7.41 -19.58 1.64
CA GLY A 142 6.62 -20.09 0.53
C GLY A 142 6.12 -19.01 -0.43
N LEU A 143 6.04 -17.76 0.01
CA LEU A 143 5.69 -16.64 -0.87
C LEU A 143 6.84 -16.27 -1.83
N GLY A 144 8.11 -16.49 -1.43
CA GLY A 144 9.24 -16.09 -2.26
C GLY A 144 9.17 -14.61 -2.65
N MET A 145 9.33 -14.31 -3.94
CA MET A 145 9.27 -12.94 -4.47
C MET A 145 7.91 -12.25 -4.31
N LEU A 146 6.82 -13.02 -4.11
CA LEU A 146 5.48 -12.47 -3.90
C LEU A 146 5.34 -11.76 -2.56
N GLY A 147 6.28 -11.98 -1.62
CA GLY A 147 6.35 -11.25 -0.37
C GLY A 147 6.47 -9.73 -0.53
N VAL A 148 6.89 -9.24 -1.69
CA VAL A 148 6.90 -7.80 -2.03
C VAL A 148 5.51 -7.16 -1.96
N LEU A 149 4.45 -7.95 -2.09
CA LEU A 149 3.05 -7.49 -1.96
C LEU A 149 2.64 -7.20 -0.51
N LEU A 150 3.50 -7.49 0.49
CA LEU A 150 3.12 -7.33 1.89
C LEU A 150 2.90 -5.87 2.28
N GLU A 151 3.72 -4.95 1.79
CA GLU A 151 3.54 -3.54 2.11
C GLU A 151 2.16 -3.03 1.64
N PRO A 152 1.79 -3.09 0.34
CA PRO A 152 0.47 -2.65 -0.09
C PRO A 152 -0.68 -3.46 0.54
N THR A 153 -0.47 -4.74 0.87
CA THR A 153 -1.46 -5.53 1.60
C THR A 153 -1.67 -5.01 3.02
N SER A 154 -0.63 -4.49 3.67
CA SER A 154 -0.74 -3.91 5.01
C SER A 154 -1.62 -2.65 5.03
N VAL A 155 -1.57 -1.85 3.97
CA VAL A 155 -2.40 -0.65 3.81
C VAL A 155 -3.89 -1.02 3.75
N VAL A 156 -4.23 -2.03 2.96
CA VAL A 156 -5.64 -2.49 2.86
C VAL A 156 -6.07 -3.29 4.08
N ALA A 157 -5.17 -4.00 4.75
CA ALA A 157 -5.48 -4.64 6.03
C ALA A 157 -5.87 -3.60 7.09
N LYS A 158 -5.20 -2.44 7.11
CA LYS A 158 -5.61 -1.30 7.93
C LYS A 158 -6.98 -0.76 7.51
N ALA A 159 -7.22 -0.57 6.22
CA ALA A 159 -8.50 -0.08 5.74
C ALA A 159 -9.66 -0.98 6.22
N TRP A 160 -9.51 -2.29 6.15
CA TRP A 160 -10.49 -3.25 6.67
C TRP A 160 -10.61 -3.19 8.21
N GLU A 161 -9.51 -2.98 8.95
CA GLU A 161 -9.58 -2.78 10.40
C GLU A 161 -10.34 -1.50 10.75
N GLU A 162 -10.14 -0.39 10.04
CA GLU A 162 -10.89 0.85 10.26
C GLU A 162 -12.38 0.68 9.94
N VAL A 163 -12.72 -0.04 8.86
CA VAL A 163 -14.11 -0.39 8.55
C VAL A 163 -14.74 -1.15 9.72
N ASP A 164 -14.07 -2.16 10.27
CA ASP A 164 -14.58 -2.92 11.41
C ASP A 164 -14.73 -2.03 12.66
N ARG A 165 -13.73 -1.23 12.99
CA ARG A 165 -13.74 -0.33 14.14
C ARG A 165 -14.93 0.63 14.08
N ILE A 166 -15.15 1.24 12.91
CA ILE A 166 -16.25 2.18 12.70
C ILE A 166 -17.59 1.43 12.63
N GLY A 167 -17.67 0.30 11.96
CA GLY A 167 -18.87 -0.52 11.87
C GLY A 167 -19.39 -0.95 13.25
N HIS A 168 -18.47 -1.35 14.15
CA HIS A 168 -18.83 -1.81 15.51
C HIS A 168 -19.40 -0.72 16.43
N ARG A 169 -19.63 0.52 15.94
CA ARG A 169 -20.45 1.50 16.65
C ARG A 169 -21.92 1.05 16.82
N ALA A 170 -22.33 0.05 16.05
CA ALA A 170 -23.64 -0.61 16.11
C ALA A 170 -23.47 -2.14 16.00
N THR A 171 -24.57 -2.89 15.96
CA THR A 171 -24.51 -4.29 15.52
C THR A 171 -24.05 -4.34 14.07
N TRP A 172 -22.89 -4.98 13.82
CA TRP A 172 -22.21 -4.93 12.54
C TRP A 172 -21.97 -6.32 11.95
N GLN A 173 -22.62 -6.62 10.84
CA GLN A 173 -22.50 -7.89 10.11
C GLN A 173 -22.56 -7.59 8.62
N PRO A 174 -21.54 -6.94 8.02
CA PRO A 174 -21.53 -6.57 6.62
C PRO A 174 -21.40 -7.83 5.75
N THR A 175 -22.15 -7.88 4.67
CA THR A 175 -22.18 -8.99 3.72
C THR A 175 -21.71 -8.59 2.33
N THR A 176 -21.79 -7.32 2.00
CA THR A 176 -21.49 -6.77 0.67
C THR A 176 -20.38 -5.72 0.74
N ALA A 177 -19.50 -5.72 -0.25
CA ALA A 177 -18.46 -4.72 -0.38
C ALA A 177 -18.24 -4.29 -1.83
N VAL A 178 -18.07 -3.00 -2.04
CA VAL A 178 -17.58 -2.45 -3.30
C VAL A 178 -16.15 -1.96 -3.12
N VAL A 179 -15.30 -2.27 -4.08
CA VAL A 179 -13.93 -1.76 -4.15
C VAL A 179 -13.79 -0.97 -5.44
N THR A 180 -13.38 0.30 -5.36
CA THR A 180 -13.14 1.11 -6.55
C THR A 180 -11.69 1.03 -6.99
N GLY A 181 -11.46 0.75 -8.29
CA GLY A 181 -10.16 0.55 -8.88
C GLY A 181 -9.63 -0.90 -8.76
N ALA A 182 -9.32 -1.51 -9.90
CA ALA A 182 -8.64 -2.81 -9.99
C ALA A 182 -7.12 -2.65 -10.15
N GLY A 183 -6.54 -1.67 -9.45
CA GLY A 183 -5.09 -1.56 -9.25
C GLY A 183 -4.60 -2.48 -8.13
N PRO A 184 -3.30 -2.44 -7.77
CA PRO A 184 -2.75 -3.32 -6.74
C PRO A 184 -3.50 -3.21 -5.40
N ILE A 185 -3.80 -1.99 -4.95
CA ILE A 185 -4.51 -1.73 -3.70
C ILE A 185 -5.93 -2.31 -3.76
N GLY A 186 -6.69 -2.01 -4.82
CA GLY A 186 -8.06 -2.51 -4.94
C GLY A 186 -8.14 -4.03 -5.08
N LEU A 187 -7.25 -4.65 -5.86
CA LEU A 187 -7.21 -6.11 -5.97
C LEU A 187 -6.87 -6.79 -4.63
N LEU A 188 -5.93 -6.24 -3.86
CA LEU A 188 -5.60 -6.75 -2.53
C LEU A 188 -6.73 -6.49 -1.52
N ALA A 189 -7.45 -5.36 -1.64
CA ALA A 189 -8.66 -5.10 -0.85
C ALA A 189 -9.77 -6.09 -1.17
N ALA A 190 -10.02 -6.38 -2.46
CA ALA A 190 -10.98 -7.38 -2.90
C ALA A 190 -10.60 -8.79 -2.42
N MET A 191 -9.32 -9.17 -2.49
CA MET A 191 -8.82 -10.43 -1.95
C MET A 191 -9.15 -10.57 -0.45
N ILE A 192 -8.90 -9.55 0.35
CA ILE A 192 -9.22 -9.60 1.78
C ILE A 192 -10.75 -9.67 1.98
N GLY A 193 -11.53 -8.90 1.23
CA GLY A 193 -13.00 -8.92 1.28
C GLY A 193 -13.56 -10.32 0.99
N THR A 194 -13.09 -11.00 -0.07
CA THR A 194 -13.50 -12.37 -0.39
C THR A 194 -13.05 -13.40 0.66
N GLN A 195 -11.84 -13.24 1.23
CA GLN A 195 -11.39 -14.07 2.35
C GLN A 195 -12.23 -13.91 3.62
N ARG A 196 -12.90 -12.78 3.77
CA ARG A 196 -13.85 -12.50 4.87
C ARG A 196 -15.24 -13.08 4.58
N GLY A 197 -15.46 -13.67 3.40
CA GLY A 197 -16.72 -14.26 2.98
C GLY A 197 -17.75 -13.24 2.50
N MET A 198 -17.32 -12.03 2.15
CA MET A 198 -18.21 -10.99 1.63
C MET A 198 -18.46 -11.18 0.13
N ASP A 199 -19.62 -10.75 -0.33
CA ASP A 199 -19.91 -10.54 -1.75
C ASP A 199 -19.22 -9.25 -2.20
N VAL A 200 -18.20 -9.36 -3.04
CA VAL A 200 -17.32 -8.26 -3.43
C VAL A 200 -17.53 -7.88 -4.88
N THR A 201 -17.83 -6.62 -5.14
CA THR A 201 -17.82 -6.04 -6.49
C THR A 201 -16.65 -5.08 -6.64
N VAL A 202 -15.85 -5.25 -7.68
CA VAL A 202 -14.75 -4.33 -8.03
C VAL A 202 -15.15 -3.48 -9.22
N ILE A 203 -15.03 -2.16 -9.09
CA ILE A 203 -15.35 -1.19 -10.15
C ILE A 203 -14.07 -0.63 -10.75
N ASP A 204 -13.88 -0.76 -12.07
CA ASP A 204 -12.76 -0.16 -12.81
C ASP A 204 -13.21 0.14 -14.24
N GLN A 205 -12.47 1.00 -14.95
CA GLN A 205 -12.80 1.42 -16.33
C GLN A 205 -12.32 0.43 -17.40
N VAL A 206 -11.39 -0.45 -17.07
CA VAL A 206 -10.81 -1.42 -18.02
C VAL A 206 -11.84 -2.52 -18.30
N THR A 207 -12.19 -2.74 -19.57
CA THR A 207 -13.26 -3.69 -19.93
C THR A 207 -12.78 -5.11 -20.23
N GLU A 208 -11.48 -5.30 -20.45
CA GLU A 208 -10.89 -6.61 -20.81
C GLU A 208 -9.44 -6.71 -20.33
N GLY A 209 -8.85 -7.91 -20.35
CA GLY A 209 -7.47 -8.18 -19.97
C GLY A 209 -7.29 -8.58 -18.52
N THR A 210 -6.11 -8.35 -17.98
CA THR A 210 -5.64 -8.89 -16.69
C THR A 210 -6.52 -8.52 -15.49
N LYS A 211 -7.00 -7.29 -15.42
CA LYS A 211 -7.76 -6.79 -14.26
C LYS A 211 -9.09 -7.50 -14.05
N PRO A 212 -10.02 -7.54 -15.05
CA PRO A 212 -11.27 -8.31 -14.91
C PRO A 212 -11.04 -9.78 -14.60
N GLU A 213 -10.04 -10.40 -15.23
CA GLU A 213 -9.69 -11.79 -14.98
C GLU A 213 -9.21 -12.06 -13.55
N LEU A 214 -8.40 -11.15 -12.98
CA LEU A 214 -7.94 -11.25 -11.60
C LEU A 214 -9.10 -11.14 -10.63
N VAL A 215 -10.05 -10.24 -10.86
CA VAL A 215 -11.24 -10.10 -10.04
C VAL A 215 -12.10 -11.34 -10.10
N ALA A 216 -12.37 -11.87 -11.31
CA ALA A 216 -13.14 -13.09 -11.50
C ALA A 216 -12.47 -14.31 -10.83
N ALA A 217 -11.14 -14.40 -10.85
CA ALA A 217 -10.38 -15.46 -10.20
C ALA A 217 -10.46 -15.44 -8.67
N LEU A 218 -10.79 -14.29 -8.05
CA LEU A 218 -11.13 -14.19 -6.63
C LEU A 218 -12.54 -14.68 -6.30
N GLY A 219 -13.38 -14.93 -7.30
CA GLY A 219 -14.81 -15.14 -7.12
C GLY A 219 -15.59 -13.84 -6.86
N ALA A 220 -14.99 -12.68 -7.13
CA ALA A 220 -15.61 -11.38 -7.02
C ALA A 220 -16.26 -10.94 -8.35
N HIS A 221 -17.17 -9.99 -8.29
CA HIS A 221 -17.83 -9.42 -9.45
C HIS A 221 -17.02 -8.24 -10.00
N TYR A 222 -16.96 -8.10 -11.32
CA TYR A 222 -16.32 -6.99 -11.99
C TYR A 222 -17.37 -6.12 -12.68
N HIS A 223 -17.33 -4.82 -12.43
CA HIS A 223 -18.27 -3.87 -12.99
C HIS A 223 -17.57 -2.66 -13.62
N THR A 224 -18.10 -2.18 -14.77
CA THR A 224 -17.62 -0.96 -15.42
C THR A 224 -18.72 0.11 -15.36
N GLY A 225 -18.64 1.00 -14.40
CA GLY A 225 -19.67 2.02 -14.21
C GLY A 225 -19.53 2.71 -12.85
N THR A 226 -20.64 3.11 -12.29
CA THR A 226 -20.78 3.74 -10.98
C THR A 226 -21.16 2.70 -9.92
N ILE A 227 -21.06 3.08 -8.65
CA ILE A 227 -21.53 2.24 -7.53
C ILE A 227 -23.05 2.02 -7.64
N GLU A 228 -23.79 3.09 -7.96
CA GLU A 228 -25.24 3.00 -8.20
C GLU A 228 -25.62 1.94 -9.25
N SER A 229 -24.86 1.89 -10.35
CA SER A 229 -25.14 0.93 -11.45
C SER A 229 -24.67 -0.50 -11.17
N ALA A 230 -23.87 -0.71 -10.11
CA ALA A 230 -23.35 -2.02 -9.76
C ALA A 230 -24.34 -2.91 -9.01
N GLY A 231 -25.44 -2.36 -8.47
CA GLY A 231 -26.48 -3.12 -7.78
C GLY A 231 -27.03 -2.42 -6.54
N ASP A 232 -27.43 -3.22 -5.56
CA ASP A 232 -27.92 -2.69 -4.28
C ASP A 232 -26.82 -1.96 -3.51
N PRO A 233 -27.16 -0.95 -2.68
CA PRO A 233 -26.19 -0.22 -1.89
C PRO A 233 -25.34 -1.15 -1.01
N PRO A 234 -23.99 -1.08 -1.06
CA PRO A 234 -23.11 -1.97 -0.32
C PRO A 234 -22.99 -1.57 1.17
N ASP A 235 -22.72 -2.54 2.03
CA ASP A 235 -22.39 -2.29 3.45
C ASP A 235 -21.05 -1.57 3.60
N VAL A 236 -20.10 -1.84 2.69
CA VAL A 236 -18.74 -1.32 2.74
C VAL A 236 -18.29 -0.83 1.35
N VAL A 237 -17.65 0.34 1.31
CA VAL A 237 -16.87 0.76 0.14
C VAL A 237 -15.42 0.99 0.54
N ILE A 238 -14.49 0.34 -0.14
CA ILE A 238 -13.05 0.66 -0.08
C ILE A 238 -12.68 1.45 -1.34
N GLU A 239 -12.51 2.74 -1.20
CA GLU A 239 -12.17 3.62 -2.31
C GLU A 239 -10.64 3.64 -2.50
N CYS A 240 -10.15 3.18 -3.67
CA CYS A 240 -8.72 2.99 -3.95
C CYS A 240 -8.20 3.80 -5.13
N THR A 241 -9.01 4.68 -5.72
CA THR A 241 -8.64 5.42 -6.93
C THR A 241 -8.20 6.86 -6.67
N GLY A 242 -8.79 7.50 -5.66
CA GLY A 242 -8.67 8.95 -5.45
C GLY A 242 -9.33 9.78 -6.57
N VAL A 243 -10.19 9.18 -7.39
CA VAL A 243 -10.95 9.91 -8.42
C VAL A 243 -12.12 10.62 -7.77
N ASP A 244 -12.13 11.96 -7.83
CA ASP A 244 -13.09 12.80 -7.12
C ASP A 244 -14.54 12.35 -7.29
N SER A 245 -14.97 12.04 -8.53
CA SER A 245 -16.34 11.58 -8.80
C SER A 245 -16.68 10.24 -8.13
N LEU A 246 -15.72 9.30 -8.08
CA LEU A 246 -15.92 8.01 -7.41
C LEU A 246 -15.92 8.14 -5.89
N VAL A 247 -15.14 9.08 -5.34
CA VAL A 247 -15.15 9.38 -3.91
C VAL A 247 -16.54 9.84 -3.46
N PHE A 248 -17.19 10.75 -4.21
CA PHE A 248 -18.53 11.22 -3.87
C PHE A 248 -19.61 10.20 -4.23
N ASP A 249 -19.49 9.47 -5.34
CA ASP A 249 -20.35 8.34 -5.67
C ASP A 249 -20.38 7.29 -4.53
N ALA A 250 -19.21 7.02 -3.92
CA ALA A 250 -19.10 6.14 -2.77
C ALA A 250 -19.84 6.66 -1.52
N MET A 251 -19.88 7.99 -1.34
CA MET A 251 -20.57 8.60 -0.21
C MET A 251 -22.10 8.68 -0.41
N GLU A 252 -22.56 8.65 -1.66
CA GLU A 252 -23.98 8.77 -2.00
C GLU A 252 -24.71 7.42 -2.06
N HIS A 253 -23.96 6.31 -2.19
CA HIS A 253 -24.51 4.99 -2.47
C HIS A 253 -24.07 3.94 -1.44
N LEU A 254 -24.47 4.11 -0.19
CA LEU A 254 -24.23 3.15 0.90
C LEU A 254 -25.53 2.52 1.42
N ALA A 255 -25.43 1.32 1.95
CA ALA A 255 -26.49 0.74 2.75
C ALA A 255 -26.59 1.47 4.11
N PRO A 256 -27.79 1.50 4.75
CA PRO A 256 -27.94 2.10 6.07
C PRO A 256 -26.93 1.56 7.08
N GLY A 257 -26.24 2.46 7.76
CA GLY A 257 -25.15 2.13 8.69
C GLY A 257 -23.81 1.77 8.02
N GLY A 258 -23.73 1.85 6.69
CA GLY A 258 -22.56 1.51 5.91
C GLY A 258 -21.32 2.38 6.19
N VAL A 259 -20.17 1.92 5.71
CA VAL A 259 -18.87 2.57 5.91
C VAL A 259 -18.12 2.71 4.60
N VAL A 260 -17.74 3.94 4.25
CA VAL A 260 -16.72 4.22 3.20
C VAL A 260 -15.37 4.37 3.86
N CYS A 261 -14.36 3.65 3.37
CA CYS A 261 -12.95 3.85 3.71
C CYS A 261 -12.20 4.38 2.49
N LEU A 262 -11.71 5.61 2.57
CA LEU A 262 -10.94 6.27 1.53
C LEU A 262 -9.46 5.93 1.69
N THR A 263 -8.87 5.26 0.70
CA THR A 263 -7.44 4.93 0.63
C THR A 263 -6.75 5.57 -0.58
N GLY A 264 -7.52 5.94 -1.60
CA GLY A 264 -7.04 6.68 -2.76
C GLY A 264 -6.76 8.14 -2.41
N VAL A 265 -5.64 8.68 -2.92
CA VAL A 265 -5.24 10.08 -2.72
C VAL A 265 -5.55 10.88 -3.97
N SER A 266 -6.41 11.89 -3.84
CA SER A 266 -6.75 12.79 -4.94
C SER A 266 -5.62 13.81 -5.17
N SER A 267 -5.32 14.11 -6.44
CA SER A 267 -4.28 15.08 -6.80
C SER A 267 -4.66 16.54 -6.50
N GLY A 268 -5.94 16.82 -6.25
CA GLY A 268 -6.46 18.17 -6.07
C GLY A 268 -6.50 19.00 -7.36
N GLY A 269 -6.86 20.29 -7.22
CA GLY A 269 -6.85 21.25 -8.35
C GLY A 269 -8.04 21.16 -9.31
N ARG A 270 -8.98 20.23 -9.12
CA ARG A 270 -10.25 20.15 -9.87
C ARG A 270 -11.40 20.56 -8.96
N THR A 271 -12.38 21.21 -9.53
CA THR A 271 -13.66 21.54 -8.86
C THR A 271 -14.74 20.64 -9.47
N ILE A 272 -15.54 20.02 -8.62
CA ILE A 272 -16.70 19.25 -9.00
C ILE A 272 -17.95 19.83 -8.31
N ASP A 273 -19.09 19.77 -8.98
CA ASP A 273 -20.38 20.16 -8.40
C ASP A 273 -21.01 18.93 -7.71
N ILE A 274 -21.39 19.10 -6.45
CA ILE A 274 -22.08 18.07 -5.66
C ILE A 274 -23.31 18.66 -4.97
N ASP A 275 -24.38 17.88 -4.80
CA ASP A 275 -25.47 18.24 -3.91
C ASP A 275 -25.11 17.91 -2.46
N GLY A 276 -24.39 18.83 -1.81
CA GLY A 276 -23.98 18.67 -0.41
C GLY A 276 -25.14 18.55 0.56
N GLY A 277 -26.35 19.06 0.20
CA GLY A 277 -27.54 18.91 1.00
C GLY A 277 -28.11 17.49 0.96
N LEU A 278 -28.11 16.89 -0.22
CA LEU A 278 -28.53 15.49 -0.40
C LEU A 278 -27.56 14.54 0.28
N LEU A 279 -26.26 14.73 0.08
CA LEU A 279 -25.20 13.94 0.74
C LEU A 279 -25.31 13.99 2.26
N ASN A 280 -25.40 15.20 2.84
CA ASN A 280 -25.59 15.34 4.30
C ASN A 280 -26.85 14.64 4.80
N ARG A 281 -27.96 14.75 4.06
CA ARG A 281 -29.22 14.12 4.43
C ARG A 281 -29.10 12.59 4.46
N GLY A 282 -28.47 11.96 3.47
CA GLY A 282 -28.20 10.52 3.42
C GLY A 282 -27.40 10.08 4.65
N MET A 283 -26.21 10.67 4.83
CA MET A 283 -25.32 10.34 5.95
C MET A 283 -25.99 10.44 7.32
N VAL A 284 -26.81 11.48 7.54
CA VAL A 284 -27.50 11.68 8.83
C VAL A 284 -28.65 10.70 9.03
N LEU A 285 -29.48 10.50 8.02
CA LEU A 285 -30.67 9.66 8.16
C LEU A 285 -30.36 8.18 8.22
N GLU A 286 -29.30 7.75 7.49
CA GLU A 286 -28.91 6.35 7.38
C GLU A 286 -27.74 5.97 8.30
N ASN A 287 -27.25 6.91 9.13
CA ASN A 287 -26.11 6.68 10.04
C ASN A 287 -24.84 6.18 9.34
N GLU A 288 -24.55 6.70 8.17
CA GLU A 288 -23.39 6.34 7.39
C GLU A 288 -22.09 6.92 8.00
N ALA A 289 -20.94 6.35 7.62
CA ALA A 289 -19.64 6.84 8.03
C ALA A 289 -18.66 6.86 6.86
N VAL A 290 -17.86 7.93 6.80
CA VAL A 290 -16.74 8.09 5.87
C VAL A 290 -15.47 8.30 6.66
N VAL A 291 -14.44 7.50 6.38
CA VAL A 291 -13.15 7.54 7.08
C VAL A 291 -12.00 7.47 6.09
N GLY A 292 -10.93 8.23 6.33
CA GLY A 292 -9.68 8.13 5.58
C GLY A 292 -8.71 7.16 6.24
N SER A 293 -7.96 6.41 5.42
CA SER A 293 -6.92 5.49 5.89
C SER A 293 -5.66 5.64 5.06
N VAL A 294 -4.51 5.78 5.71
CA VAL A 294 -3.19 5.87 5.06
C VAL A 294 -2.15 5.13 5.88
N ASN A 295 -1.16 4.54 5.20
CA ASN A 295 -0.05 3.86 5.84
C ASN A 295 -0.49 2.65 6.70
N ALA A 296 0.43 2.08 7.47
CA ALA A 296 0.18 0.91 8.31
C ALA A 296 1.16 0.84 9.49
N ASN A 297 0.76 0.20 10.58
CA ASN A 297 1.68 -0.17 11.66
C ASN A 297 1.89 -1.70 11.68
N ARG A 298 2.70 -2.20 12.61
CA ARG A 298 3.11 -3.61 12.66
C ARG A 298 1.94 -4.59 12.58
N ARG A 299 0.85 -4.38 13.32
CA ARG A 299 -0.30 -5.31 13.33
C ARG A 299 -0.96 -5.45 11.95
N HIS A 300 -0.96 -4.38 11.16
CA HIS A 300 -1.51 -4.40 9.80
C HIS A 300 -0.59 -5.18 8.83
N TYR A 301 0.74 -5.08 8.98
CA TYR A 301 1.69 -5.93 8.25
C TYR A 301 1.51 -7.40 8.62
N GLU A 302 1.32 -7.72 9.90
CA GLU A 302 1.07 -9.09 10.37
C GLU A 302 -0.26 -9.63 9.83
N ALA A 303 -1.31 -8.81 9.83
CA ALA A 303 -2.60 -9.16 9.22
C ALA A 303 -2.49 -9.33 7.70
N GLY A 304 -1.75 -8.45 7.01
CA GLY A 304 -1.44 -8.56 5.58
C GLY A 304 -0.66 -9.82 5.24
N ALA A 305 0.35 -10.18 6.04
CA ALA A 305 1.10 -11.42 5.87
C ALA A 305 0.21 -12.66 6.00
N ALA A 306 -0.70 -12.66 6.98
CA ALA A 306 -1.68 -13.73 7.17
C ALA A 306 -2.67 -13.82 6.00
N ALA A 307 -3.06 -12.70 5.40
CA ALA A 307 -3.94 -12.67 4.23
C ALA A 307 -3.22 -13.20 2.98
N LEU A 308 -1.97 -12.81 2.73
CA LEU A 308 -1.16 -13.31 1.63
C LEU A 308 -0.89 -14.81 1.74
N ALA A 309 -0.64 -15.31 2.94
CA ALA A 309 -0.43 -16.75 3.18
C ALA A 309 -1.66 -17.62 2.87
N LYS A 310 -2.87 -17.04 2.88
CA LYS A 310 -4.12 -17.71 2.52
C LYS A 310 -4.48 -17.57 1.04
N ALA A 311 -3.84 -16.64 0.34
CA ALA A 311 -4.16 -16.34 -1.06
C ALA A 311 -3.67 -17.45 -1.99
N ASP A 312 -4.36 -17.63 -3.11
CA ASP A 312 -3.88 -18.49 -4.19
C ASP A 312 -2.57 -17.93 -4.76
N ARG A 313 -1.53 -18.75 -4.75
CA ARG A 313 -0.20 -18.36 -5.23
C ARG A 313 -0.22 -17.97 -6.70
N SER A 314 -0.95 -18.69 -7.54
CA SER A 314 -1.03 -18.41 -8.98
C SER A 314 -1.72 -17.09 -9.26
N TRP A 315 -2.68 -16.70 -8.42
CA TRP A 315 -3.30 -15.38 -8.46
C TRP A 315 -2.31 -14.27 -8.09
N LEU A 316 -1.56 -14.44 -6.99
CA LEU A 316 -0.52 -13.48 -6.59
C LEU A 316 0.57 -13.30 -7.65
N GLU A 317 0.96 -14.39 -8.33
CA GLU A 317 1.93 -14.35 -9.45
C GLU A 317 1.43 -13.50 -10.62
N ARG A 318 0.12 -13.46 -10.87
CA ARG A 318 -0.50 -12.60 -11.88
C ARG A 318 -0.64 -11.15 -11.43
N VAL A 319 -0.78 -10.89 -10.12
CA VAL A 319 -0.77 -9.53 -9.56
C VAL A 319 0.60 -8.87 -9.77
N VAL A 320 1.70 -9.60 -9.59
CA VAL A 320 3.04 -9.13 -9.96
C VAL A 320 3.21 -9.26 -11.47
N SER A 321 2.62 -8.33 -12.21
CA SER A 321 2.51 -8.39 -13.67
C SER A 321 3.83 -8.23 -14.41
N ARG A 322 4.80 -7.51 -13.83
CA ARG A 322 6.07 -7.26 -14.48
C ARG A 322 7.23 -7.11 -13.48
N ARG A 323 8.38 -7.69 -13.83
CA ARG A 323 9.63 -7.58 -13.07
C ARG A 323 10.69 -6.92 -13.95
N VAL A 324 11.40 -5.97 -13.40
CA VAL A 324 12.40 -5.15 -14.11
C VAL A 324 13.69 -5.14 -13.29
N PRO A 325 14.85 -5.45 -13.87
CA PRO A 325 16.11 -5.38 -13.15
C PRO A 325 16.46 -3.92 -12.79
N LEU A 326 17.21 -3.73 -11.70
CA LEU A 326 17.52 -2.41 -11.15
C LEU A 326 18.22 -1.48 -12.17
N ASP A 327 19.06 -2.00 -13.02
CA ASP A 327 19.76 -1.23 -14.07
C ASP A 327 18.84 -0.74 -15.20
N GLN A 328 17.59 -1.25 -15.24
CA GLN A 328 16.54 -0.84 -16.18
C GLN A 328 15.35 -0.16 -15.47
N TRP A 329 15.56 0.40 -14.31
CA TRP A 329 14.53 0.96 -13.42
C TRP A 329 13.54 1.92 -14.13
N GLN A 330 13.99 2.63 -15.16
CA GLN A 330 13.11 3.55 -15.93
C GLN A 330 11.92 2.80 -16.52
N GLN A 331 12.13 1.55 -16.97
CA GLN A 331 11.04 0.73 -17.51
C GLN A 331 10.00 0.39 -16.43
N ALA A 332 10.39 0.34 -15.16
CA ALA A 332 9.47 0.06 -14.08
C ALA A 332 8.51 1.24 -13.78
N LEU A 333 8.94 2.46 -14.09
CA LEU A 333 8.12 3.67 -13.97
C LEU A 333 7.31 3.99 -15.23
N ASP A 334 7.68 3.39 -16.37
CA ASP A 334 6.93 3.49 -17.62
C ASP A 334 5.77 2.46 -17.61
N ARG A 335 4.59 2.95 -17.18
CA ARG A 335 3.41 2.10 -16.98
C ARG A 335 2.87 1.57 -18.29
N GLN A 336 2.71 0.25 -18.38
CA GLN A 336 2.08 -0.43 -19.50
C GLN A 336 0.59 -0.69 -19.24
N PRO A 337 -0.26 -0.85 -20.28
CA PRO A 337 -1.71 -1.04 -20.12
C PRO A 337 -2.10 -2.21 -19.21
N ASP A 338 -1.35 -3.32 -19.27
CA ASP A 338 -1.62 -4.54 -18.50
C ASP A 338 -0.90 -4.58 -17.15
N ASP A 339 -0.17 -3.51 -16.78
CA ASP A 339 0.52 -3.47 -15.50
C ASP A 339 -0.48 -3.38 -14.34
N VAL A 340 -0.33 -4.32 -13.41
CA VAL A 340 -0.95 -4.26 -12.09
C VAL A 340 0.10 -3.84 -11.07
N LYS A 341 0.99 -4.76 -10.66
CA LYS A 341 2.14 -4.43 -9.81
C LYS A 341 3.44 -4.66 -10.58
N VAL A 342 4.21 -3.60 -10.74
CA VAL A 342 5.57 -3.66 -11.28
C VAL A 342 6.55 -3.74 -10.12
N VAL A 343 7.60 -4.53 -10.28
CA VAL A 343 8.61 -4.78 -9.25
C VAL A 343 10.00 -4.57 -9.83
N ILE A 344 10.85 -3.82 -9.12
CA ILE A 344 12.27 -3.70 -9.43
C ILE A 344 13.02 -4.82 -8.69
N GLU A 345 13.70 -5.69 -9.42
CA GLU A 345 14.61 -6.71 -8.87
C GLU A 345 15.98 -6.08 -8.62
N VAL A 346 16.39 -6.03 -7.34
CA VAL A 346 17.64 -5.36 -6.91
C VAL A 346 18.78 -6.36 -6.77
N GLY A 347 18.54 -7.47 -6.11
CA GLY A 347 19.50 -8.57 -6.00
C GLY A 347 19.56 -9.40 -7.28
N ALA A 348 20.73 -9.88 -7.67
CA ALA A 348 20.80 -10.91 -8.71
C ALA A 348 19.96 -12.10 -8.26
N ALA A 349 19.04 -12.55 -9.12
CA ALA A 349 18.31 -13.78 -8.92
C ALA A 349 19.32 -14.95 -8.87
N HIS A 350 19.86 -15.20 -7.70
CA HIS A 350 20.49 -16.49 -7.44
C HIS A 350 19.34 -17.48 -7.21
N ALA A 351 19.02 -18.18 -8.30
CA ALA A 351 18.10 -19.30 -8.37
C ALA A 351 18.45 -20.38 -7.34
#